data_f70e5f2bbe0d1869a1544b84ceb95ea4
#
_entry.id   f70e5f2bbe0d1869a1544b84ceb95ea4
#
_cell.length_a   1.000
_cell.length_b   1.000
_cell.length_c   1.000
_cell.angle_alpha   90.00
_cell.angle_beta   90.00
_cell.angle_gamma   90.00
#
_symmetry.space_group_name_H-M   'P 1'
#
loop_
_entity.id
_entity.type
_entity.pdbx_description
1 polymer ?
#
loop_
_entity_poly.entity_id
_entity_poly.type
_entity_poly.pdbx_seq_one_letter_code
_entity_poly.pdbx_strand_id
1 'polypeptide(L)'
;MKKILILLIVIFSINSQAIGHVEHYSKINYLEYELFRNDNLIGYHKYDFIRKNDILSVKSEVSFKISKLGVDLYKYFAASEEVYKDNKFFKFSSKTKQNKKDKYVNISIDNTEDNLIIDGTSYKGRAKKDFIVGTWWNHEITLAKAQISAISGRIIEQTVTFIGKEQITIGDKTFDTLHFNFKSSDKTLPDNKKLNTDIWYDEKTKLWVKAAFDKTGYWEYRIKTYK
;
A
#
# COMPACT_ATOMS: atom_id res chain seq x y z
N MET A 1 39.84 19.16 -46.95
CA MET A 1 38.37 19.25 -46.68
C MET A 1 38.01 18.29 -45.54
N LYS A 2 37.82 18.78 -44.30
CA LYS A 2 37.46 17.97 -43.13
C LYS A 2 35.94 17.85 -43.09
N LYS A 3 35.41 16.60 -43.19
CA LYS A 3 33.98 16.31 -43.01
C LYS A 3 33.68 16.23 -41.50
N ILE A 4 32.90 17.19 -41.01
CA ILE A 4 32.40 17.19 -39.64
C ILE A 4 31.15 16.28 -39.63
N LEU A 5 31.24 15.15 -38.94
CA LEU A 5 30.12 14.24 -38.68
C LEU A 5 29.37 14.78 -37.47
N ILE A 6 28.21 15.38 -37.68
CA ILE A 6 27.30 15.80 -36.56
C ILE A 6 26.53 14.59 -36.13
N LEU A 7 26.86 14.06 -34.95
CA LEU A 7 26.13 12.99 -34.30
C LEU A 7 24.89 13.60 -33.59
N LEU A 8 23.71 13.38 -34.16
CA LEU A 8 22.45 13.84 -33.57
C LEU A 8 22.06 12.86 -32.46
N ILE A 9 22.36 13.22 -31.22
CA ILE A 9 21.89 12.44 -30.04
C ILE A 9 20.42 12.80 -29.80
N VAL A 10 19.50 11.93 -30.20
CA VAL A 10 18.09 12.01 -29.86
C VAL A 10 17.94 11.51 -28.42
N ILE A 11 17.82 12.44 -27.47
CA ILE A 11 17.49 12.12 -26.09
C ILE A 11 16.00 11.80 -26.06
N PHE A 12 15.66 10.52 -26.05
CA PHE A 12 14.34 10.07 -25.68
C PHE A 12 14.14 10.30 -24.16
N SER A 13 13.49 11.39 -23.80
CA SER A 13 12.98 11.59 -22.46
C SER A 13 11.85 10.58 -22.25
N ILE A 14 12.16 9.45 -21.62
CA ILE A 14 11.15 8.53 -21.12
C ILE A 14 10.48 9.24 -19.95
N ASN A 15 9.35 9.90 -20.21
CA ASN A 15 8.45 10.35 -19.16
C ASN A 15 7.84 9.10 -18.51
N SER A 16 8.50 8.53 -17.53
CA SER A 16 7.90 7.57 -16.64
C SER A 16 6.91 8.32 -15.73
N GLN A 17 5.70 8.51 -16.22
CA GLN A 17 4.60 8.86 -15.33
C GLN A 17 4.39 7.66 -14.42
N ALA A 18 4.61 7.83 -13.13
CA ALA A 18 4.20 6.89 -12.10
C ALA A 18 2.66 6.88 -12.03
N ILE A 19 2.06 6.22 -13.00
CA ILE A 19 0.63 5.95 -13.05
C ILE A 19 0.51 4.53 -12.54
N GLY A 20 -0.15 4.32 -11.40
CA GLY A 20 -0.26 3.04 -10.72
C GLY A 20 -0.53 1.88 -11.69
N HIS A 21 0.53 1.18 -12.09
CA HIS A 21 0.43 0.01 -12.93
C HIS A 21 -0.08 -1.16 -12.10
N VAL A 22 -1.31 -1.58 -12.37
CA VAL A 22 -1.94 -2.71 -11.66
C VAL A 22 -1.86 -4.03 -12.47
N GLU A 23 -1.17 -4.00 -13.60
CA GLU A 23 -1.08 -5.14 -14.53
C GLU A 23 -0.39 -6.37 -13.94
N HIS A 24 0.58 -6.18 -13.04
CA HIS A 24 1.28 -7.29 -12.39
C HIS A 24 0.34 -8.18 -11.55
N TYR A 25 -0.83 -7.66 -11.16
CA TYR A 25 -1.89 -8.43 -10.50
C TYR A 25 -2.95 -8.97 -11.46
N SER A 26 -2.78 -8.89 -12.78
CA SER A 26 -3.79 -9.28 -13.78
C SER A 26 -4.30 -10.73 -13.63
N LYS A 27 -3.47 -11.64 -13.09
CA LYS A 27 -3.81 -13.05 -12.85
C LYS A 27 -4.27 -13.34 -11.42
N ILE A 28 -4.30 -12.32 -10.54
CA ILE A 28 -4.67 -12.48 -9.14
C ILE A 28 -6.08 -11.96 -8.94
N ASN A 29 -6.95 -12.78 -8.39
CA ASN A 29 -8.34 -12.42 -8.07
C ASN A 29 -8.58 -12.33 -6.56
N TYR A 30 -7.69 -12.92 -5.76
CA TYR A 30 -7.85 -12.97 -4.30
C TYR A 30 -6.51 -13.03 -3.59
N LEU A 31 -6.37 -12.28 -2.49
CA LEU A 31 -5.28 -12.37 -1.53
C LEU A 31 -5.83 -12.50 -0.12
N GLU A 32 -5.18 -13.30 0.71
CA GLU A 32 -5.44 -13.37 2.14
C GLU A 32 -4.13 -13.38 2.91
N TYR A 33 -4.06 -12.56 3.95
CA TYR A 33 -2.96 -12.48 4.91
C TYR A 33 -3.45 -12.84 6.30
N GLU A 34 -2.61 -13.54 7.05
CA GLU A 34 -2.74 -13.68 8.50
C GLU A 34 -2.00 -12.53 9.19
N LEU A 35 -2.64 -11.96 10.21
CA LEU A 35 -2.08 -10.90 11.03
C LEU A 35 -1.61 -11.46 12.36
N PHE A 36 -0.33 -11.24 12.65
CA PHE A 36 0.29 -11.66 13.91
C PHE A 36 0.69 -10.45 14.74
N ARG A 37 0.63 -10.59 16.05
CA ARG A 37 1.21 -9.65 17.01
C ARG A 37 1.96 -10.44 18.08
N ASN A 38 3.28 -10.21 18.19
CA ASN A 38 4.18 -11.01 19.04
C ASN A 38 3.96 -12.51 18.82
N ASP A 39 4.00 -12.95 17.55
CA ASP A 39 3.76 -14.31 17.07
C ASP A 39 2.38 -14.93 17.34
N ASN A 40 1.47 -14.20 17.94
CA ASN A 40 0.11 -14.65 18.12
C ASN A 40 -0.77 -14.23 16.93
N LEU A 41 -1.48 -15.18 16.33
CA LEU A 41 -2.46 -14.89 15.29
C LEU A 41 -3.62 -14.09 15.89
N ILE A 42 -3.88 -12.90 15.38
CA ILE A 42 -4.90 -11.97 15.89
C ILE A 42 -6.01 -11.66 14.89
N GLY A 43 -5.84 -11.98 13.62
CA GLY A 43 -6.82 -11.67 12.59
C GLY A 43 -6.32 -11.89 11.16
N TYR A 44 -6.97 -11.21 10.23
CA TYR A 44 -6.72 -11.38 8.79
C TYR A 44 -6.84 -10.05 8.02
N HIS A 45 -6.30 -10.06 6.79
CA HIS A 45 -6.50 -9.03 5.76
C HIS A 45 -6.77 -9.72 4.43
N LYS A 46 -7.88 -9.39 3.77
CA LYS A 46 -8.31 -9.98 2.49
C LYS A 46 -8.43 -8.92 1.43
N TYR A 47 -8.19 -9.33 0.18
CA TYR A 47 -8.41 -8.52 -1.01
C TYR A 47 -9.11 -9.35 -2.08
N ASP A 48 -10.13 -8.76 -2.69
CA ASP A 48 -10.81 -9.26 -3.88
C ASP A 48 -10.56 -8.32 -5.05
N PHE A 49 -10.01 -8.86 -6.14
CA PHE A 49 -9.71 -8.11 -7.37
C PHE A 49 -10.78 -8.41 -8.42
N ILE A 50 -11.72 -7.50 -8.58
CA ILE A 50 -12.88 -7.65 -9.46
C ILE A 50 -12.64 -6.83 -10.72
N ARG A 51 -12.59 -7.51 -11.88
CA ARG A 51 -12.35 -6.90 -13.20
C ARG A 51 -13.62 -6.95 -14.03
N LYS A 52 -13.99 -5.81 -14.60
CA LYS A 52 -15.10 -5.70 -15.53
C LYS A 52 -14.77 -4.62 -16.56
N ASN A 53 -14.61 -5.04 -17.82
CA ASN A 53 -14.15 -4.17 -18.92
C ASN A 53 -12.80 -3.50 -18.54
N ASP A 54 -12.74 -2.17 -18.61
CA ASP A 54 -11.62 -1.30 -18.29
C ASP A 54 -11.50 -0.96 -16.79
N ILE A 55 -12.38 -1.52 -15.94
CA ILE A 55 -12.42 -1.23 -14.51
C ILE A 55 -11.85 -2.39 -13.71
N LEU A 56 -10.92 -2.08 -12.82
CA LEU A 56 -10.48 -2.93 -11.72
C LEU A 56 -10.99 -2.32 -10.40
N SER A 57 -11.79 -3.08 -9.65
CA SER A 57 -12.17 -2.78 -8.27
C SER A 57 -11.44 -3.72 -7.33
N VAL A 58 -10.64 -3.17 -6.42
CA VAL A 58 -9.93 -3.91 -5.38
C VAL A 58 -10.64 -3.65 -4.06
N LYS A 59 -11.38 -4.64 -3.59
CA LYS A 59 -12.05 -4.59 -2.28
C LYS A 59 -11.15 -5.20 -1.22
N SER A 60 -11.05 -4.56 -0.08
CA SER A 60 -10.27 -5.09 1.02
C SER A 60 -11.06 -5.11 2.32
N GLU A 61 -10.79 -6.13 3.14
CA GLU A 61 -11.34 -6.29 4.48
C GLU A 61 -10.23 -6.66 5.45
N VAL A 62 -10.11 -5.91 6.53
CA VAL A 62 -9.19 -6.18 7.64
C VAL A 62 -9.98 -6.36 8.91
N SER A 63 -9.76 -7.47 9.62
CA SER A 63 -10.36 -7.70 10.92
C SER A 63 -9.36 -8.32 11.88
N PHE A 64 -9.20 -7.72 13.05
CA PHE A 64 -8.40 -8.32 14.12
C PHE A 64 -8.85 -7.87 15.49
N LYS A 65 -8.47 -8.67 16.50
CA LYS A 65 -8.67 -8.33 17.89
C LYS A 65 -7.48 -8.69 18.77
N ILE A 66 -7.25 -7.87 19.78
CA ILE A 66 -6.24 -8.12 20.81
C ILE A 66 -6.97 -8.38 22.10
N SER A 67 -6.78 -9.58 22.67
CA SER A 67 -7.40 -9.98 23.91
C SER A 67 -6.33 -10.33 24.95
N LYS A 68 -6.63 -10.13 26.23
CA LYS A 68 -5.80 -10.56 27.36
C LYS A 68 -6.69 -11.13 28.44
N LEU A 69 -6.39 -12.34 28.92
CA LEU A 69 -7.17 -13.04 29.94
C LEU A 69 -8.67 -13.13 29.60
N GLY A 70 -9.00 -13.40 28.32
CA GLY A 70 -10.39 -13.50 27.86
C GLY A 70 -11.10 -12.16 27.63
N VAL A 71 -10.47 -11.02 27.93
CA VAL A 71 -11.06 -9.69 27.73
C VAL A 71 -10.52 -9.07 26.44
N ASP A 72 -11.41 -8.61 25.56
CA ASP A 72 -11.07 -7.91 24.34
C ASP A 72 -10.63 -6.46 24.66
N LEU A 73 -9.32 -6.20 24.51
CA LEU A 73 -8.73 -4.89 24.77
C LEU A 73 -8.82 -3.97 23.54
N TYR A 74 -8.76 -4.55 22.33
CA TYR A 74 -8.82 -3.80 21.10
C TYR A 74 -9.48 -4.61 19.98
N LYS A 75 -10.43 -3.99 19.30
CA LYS A 75 -11.11 -4.52 18.11
C LYS A 75 -10.92 -3.58 16.95
N TYR A 76 -10.57 -4.13 15.82
CA TYR A 76 -10.37 -3.39 14.58
C TYR A 76 -11.12 -4.08 13.44
N PHE A 77 -11.83 -3.27 12.68
CA PHE A 77 -12.42 -3.66 11.42
C PHE A 77 -12.28 -2.53 10.42
N ALA A 78 -11.86 -2.84 9.20
CA ALA A 78 -11.85 -1.90 8.10
C ALA A 78 -12.30 -2.59 6.82
N ALA A 79 -13.10 -1.88 6.02
CA ALA A 79 -13.47 -2.27 4.68
C ALA A 79 -13.17 -1.12 3.73
N SER A 80 -12.60 -1.42 2.56
CA SER A 80 -12.28 -0.42 1.55
C SER A 80 -12.53 -0.91 0.13
N GLU A 81 -12.65 0.04 -0.78
CA GLU A 81 -12.67 -0.18 -2.21
C GLU A 81 -11.74 0.83 -2.90
N GLU A 82 -10.82 0.32 -3.69
CA GLU A 82 -9.92 1.07 -4.55
C GLU A 82 -10.25 0.76 -6.00
N VAL A 83 -10.53 1.78 -6.81
CA VAL A 83 -11.00 1.62 -8.18
C VAL A 83 -9.98 2.21 -9.14
N TYR A 84 -9.66 1.44 -10.17
CA TYR A 84 -8.84 1.84 -11.31
C TYR A 84 -9.67 1.78 -12.58
N LYS A 85 -9.47 2.75 -13.47
CA LYS A 85 -10.04 2.78 -14.81
C LYS A 85 -8.90 2.93 -15.82
N ASP A 86 -8.86 2.11 -16.85
CA ASP A 86 -7.75 2.06 -17.83
C ASP A 86 -6.38 1.95 -17.13
N ASN A 87 -6.26 1.08 -16.11
CA ASN A 87 -5.09 0.89 -15.25
C ASN A 87 -4.66 2.14 -14.45
N LYS A 88 -5.45 3.22 -14.42
CA LYS A 88 -5.16 4.45 -13.68
C LYS A 88 -6.04 4.52 -12.44
N PHE A 89 -5.46 4.98 -11.32
CA PHE A 89 -6.24 5.25 -10.12
C PHE A 89 -7.42 6.17 -10.44
N PHE A 90 -8.62 5.81 -9.97
CA PHE A 90 -9.83 6.58 -10.19
C PHE A 90 -10.43 7.11 -8.88
N LYS A 91 -10.60 6.24 -7.88
CA LYS A 91 -11.11 6.61 -6.56
C LYS A 91 -10.77 5.57 -5.51
N PHE A 92 -10.82 6.00 -4.26
CA PHE A 92 -10.72 5.14 -3.08
C PHE A 92 -11.76 5.52 -2.04
N SER A 93 -12.30 4.55 -1.35
CA SER A 93 -13.15 4.78 -0.18
C SER A 93 -12.88 3.73 0.90
N SER A 94 -12.94 4.14 2.16
CA SER A 94 -12.87 3.20 3.29
C SER A 94 -13.71 3.63 4.48
N LYS A 95 -14.11 2.62 5.26
CA LYS A 95 -14.70 2.79 6.59
C LYS A 95 -13.94 1.91 7.56
N THR A 96 -13.55 2.48 8.69
CA THR A 96 -12.76 1.80 9.72
C THR A 96 -13.40 1.97 11.08
N LYS A 97 -13.54 0.89 11.83
CA LYS A 97 -13.98 0.89 13.23
C LYS A 97 -12.84 0.44 14.13
N GLN A 98 -12.43 1.31 15.05
CA GLN A 98 -11.38 1.05 16.04
C GLN A 98 -12.01 1.13 17.44
N ASN A 99 -12.33 0.00 18.04
CA ASN A 99 -13.18 -0.06 19.22
C ASN A 99 -14.50 0.70 18.99
N LYS A 100 -14.69 1.83 19.70
CA LYS A 100 -15.88 2.71 19.58
C LYS A 100 -15.67 3.90 18.62
N LYS A 101 -14.50 4.01 17.94
CA LYS A 101 -14.18 5.14 17.07
C LYS A 101 -14.36 4.74 15.61
N ASP A 102 -15.20 5.47 14.91
CA ASP A 102 -15.38 5.34 13.47
C ASP A 102 -14.46 6.33 12.74
N LYS A 103 -13.86 5.86 11.65
CA LYS A 103 -13.05 6.67 10.73
C LYS A 103 -13.44 6.35 9.31
N TYR A 104 -13.17 7.29 8.42
CA TYR A 104 -13.38 7.13 7.00
C TYR A 104 -12.37 7.91 6.19
N VAL A 105 -12.25 7.56 4.93
CA VAL A 105 -11.62 8.37 3.90
C VAL A 105 -12.23 8.08 2.54
N ASN A 106 -12.46 9.15 1.77
CA ASN A 106 -12.80 9.12 0.36
C ASN A 106 -11.72 9.90 -0.39
N ILE A 107 -11.24 9.35 -1.51
CA ILE A 107 -10.24 9.97 -2.37
C ILE A 107 -10.77 9.90 -3.79
N SER A 108 -10.72 11.02 -4.52
CA SER A 108 -11.09 11.12 -5.93
C SER A 108 -10.07 11.98 -6.68
N ILE A 109 -10.09 11.89 -8.01
CA ILE A 109 -9.27 12.74 -8.87
C ILE A 109 -9.98 14.09 -9.07
N ASP A 110 -9.24 15.18 -8.92
CA ASP A 110 -9.65 16.50 -9.41
C ASP A 110 -9.17 16.64 -10.85
N ASN A 111 -10.10 16.50 -11.79
CA ASN A 111 -9.79 16.57 -13.21
C ASN A 111 -9.40 17.98 -13.69
N THR A 112 -9.63 19.01 -12.88
CA THR A 112 -9.35 20.41 -13.25
C THR A 112 -7.93 20.84 -12.90
N GLU A 113 -7.33 20.27 -11.84
CA GLU A 113 -6.03 20.71 -11.31
C GLU A 113 -4.99 19.60 -11.21
N ASP A 114 -5.26 18.43 -11.78
CA ASP A 114 -4.36 17.26 -11.74
C ASP A 114 -3.92 16.86 -10.32
N ASN A 115 -4.85 16.98 -9.35
CA ASN A 115 -4.67 16.68 -7.94
C ASN A 115 -5.59 15.54 -7.48
N LEU A 116 -5.34 15.04 -6.27
CA LEU A 116 -6.29 14.21 -5.53
C LEU A 116 -7.08 15.10 -4.56
N ILE A 117 -8.38 14.83 -4.46
CA ILE A 117 -9.25 15.38 -3.42
C ILE A 117 -9.41 14.32 -2.33
N ILE A 118 -9.08 14.67 -1.10
CA ILE A 118 -9.19 13.80 0.07
C ILE A 118 -10.27 14.36 0.99
N ASP A 119 -11.26 13.53 1.34
CA ASP A 119 -12.20 13.77 2.42
C ASP A 119 -12.06 12.64 3.44
N GLY A 120 -11.30 12.87 4.48
CA GLY A 120 -11.00 11.88 5.51
C GLY A 120 -11.11 12.42 6.93
N THR A 121 -11.18 11.50 7.88
CA THR A 121 -11.31 11.83 9.30
C THR A 121 -10.12 12.66 9.84
N SER A 122 -8.92 12.45 9.29
CA SER A 122 -7.69 13.12 9.75
C SER A 122 -7.18 14.19 8.79
N TYR A 123 -7.69 14.24 7.56
CA TYR A 123 -7.29 15.24 6.58
C TYR A 123 -8.43 15.44 5.57
N LYS A 124 -8.70 16.72 5.26
CA LYS A 124 -9.63 17.16 4.20
C LYS A 124 -8.91 18.21 3.37
N GLY A 125 -8.81 17.98 2.06
CA GLY A 125 -8.12 18.90 1.17
C GLY A 125 -7.56 18.23 -0.06
N ARG A 126 -6.62 18.88 -0.72
CA ARG A 126 -5.97 18.41 -1.94
C ARG A 126 -4.61 17.76 -1.64
N ALA A 127 -4.22 16.81 -2.46
CA ALA A 127 -2.91 16.19 -2.44
C ALA A 127 -2.37 16.05 -3.88
N LYS A 128 -1.06 15.89 -4.02
CA LYS A 128 -0.44 15.64 -5.30
C LYS A 128 -0.90 14.32 -5.89
N LYS A 129 -1.07 14.25 -7.20
CA LYS A 129 -1.55 13.07 -7.92
C LYS A 129 -0.59 11.87 -7.84
N ASP A 130 0.70 12.12 -7.62
CA ASP A 130 1.73 11.11 -7.45
C ASP A 130 1.77 10.48 -6.04
N PHE A 131 0.90 10.93 -5.13
CA PHE A 131 0.70 10.27 -3.85
C PHE A 131 -0.15 9.02 -4.02
N ILE A 132 0.14 7.97 -3.26
CA ILE A 132 -0.51 6.67 -3.38
C ILE A 132 -1.28 6.30 -2.11
N VAL A 133 -2.34 5.54 -2.25
CA VAL A 133 -3.04 4.99 -1.07
C VAL A 133 -2.19 3.92 -0.41
N GLY A 134 -2.03 3.99 0.91
CA GLY A 134 -1.19 3.08 1.70
C GLY A 134 -1.85 1.71 1.91
N THR A 135 -2.15 1.00 0.83
CA THR A 135 -2.79 -0.33 0.85
C THR A 135 -1.79 -1.49 0.65
N TRP A 136 -0.54 -1.21 0.34
CA TRP A 136 0.61 -2.10 0.18
C TRP A 136 0.52 -3.18 -0.90
N TRP A 137 -0.66 -3.60 -1.33
CA TRP A 137 -0.79 -4.57 -2.42
C TRP A 137 -0.19 -4.04 -3.74
N ASN A 138 -0.30 -2.72 -3.96
CA ASN A 138 0.30 -2.08 -5.12
C ASN A 138 1.75 -1.69 -4.82
N HIS A 139 2.71 -2.41 -5.44
CA HIS A 139 4.13 -2.21 -5.22
C HIS A 139 4.66 -0.84 -5.68
N GLU A 140 3.91 -0.08 -6.50
CA GLU A 140 4.24 1.30 -6.89
C GLU A 140 4.43 2.23 -5.68
N ILE A 141 3.89 1.85 -4.52
CA ILE A 141 4.12 2.56 -3.26
C ILE A 141 5.61 2.68 -2.93
N THR A 142 6.47 1.79 -3.47
CA THR A 142 7.93 1.85 -3.30
C THR A 142 8.56 3.06 -3.99
N LEU A 143 7.89 3.66 -4.98
CA LEU A 143 8.34 4.82 -5.74
C LEU A 143 7.73 6.13 -5.23
N ALA A 144 6.68 6.05 -4.42
CA ALA A 144 5.92 7.21 -3.97
C ALA A 144 6.64 8.00 -2.87
N LYS A 145 6.65 9.34 -2.98
CA LYS A 145 7.19 10.24 -1.95
C LYS A 145 6.30 10.37 -0.72
N ALA A 146 5.01 10.06 -0.88
CA ALA A 146 4.06 10.05 0.22
C ALA A 146 2.98 8.99 -0.02
N GLN A 147 2.45 8.47 1.08
CA GLN A 147 1.26 7.65 1.08
C GLN A 147 0.11 8.33 1.81
N ILE A 148 -1.11 8.07 1.34
CA ILE A 148 -2.34 8.53 1.98
C ILE A 148 -2.87 7.37 2.81
N SER A 149 -3.07 7.60 4.11
CA SER A 149 -3.59 6.58 5.02
C SER A 149 -4.96 6.07 4.57
N ALA A 150 -5.06 4.79 4.26
CA ALA A 150 -6.31 4.11 3.92
C ALA A 150 -7.34 4.10 5.07
N ILE A 151 -6.94 4.51 6.29
CA ILE A 151 -7.78 4.53 7.48
C ILE A 151 -8.46 5.89 7.68
N SER A 152 -7.76 6.98 7.37
CA SER A 152 -8.19 8.32 7.82
C SER A 152 -7.85 9.47 6.88
N GLY A 153 -7.20 9.20 5.76
CA GLY A 153 -6.81 10.22 4.77
C GLY A 153 -5.55 11.02 5.13
N ARG A 154 -4.91 10.76 6.29
CA ARG A 154 -3.68 11.46 6.65
C ARG A 154 -2.59 11.23 5.61
N ILE A 155 -1.95 12.29 5.14
CA ILE A 155 -0.78 12.23 4.27
C ILE A 155 0.45 11.91 5.12
N ILE A 156 1.25 10.96 4.67
CA ILE A 156 2.47 10.50 5.32
C ILE A 156 3.60 10.58 4.30
N GLU A 157 4.39 11.64 4.36
CA GLU A 157 5.61 11.73 3.58
C GLU A 157 6.58 10.65 4.04
N GLN A 158 7.19 9.98 3.07
CA GLN A 158 8.02 8.79 3.34
C GLN A 158 9.33 8.80 2.56
N THR A 159 10.31 8.15 3.17
CA THR A 159 11.54 7.69 2.52
C THR A 159 11.43 6.18 2.40
N VAL A 160 11.59 5.66 1.19
CA VAL A 160 11.64 4.23 0.91
C VAL A 160 13.07 3.84 0.65
N THR A 161 13.56 2.85 1.37
CA THR A 161 14.93 2.32 1.22
C THR A 161 14.85 0.86 0.79
N PHE A 162 15.48 0.53 -0.33
CA PHE A 162 15.72 -0.87 -0.69
C PHE A 162 16.80 -1.44 0.23
N ILE A 163 16.46 -2.49 0.97
CA ILE A 163 17.36 -3.14 1.94
C ILE A 163 18.16 -4.24 1.27
N GLY A 164 17.51 -5.02 0.40
CA GLY A 164 18.18 -6.14 -0.28
C GLY A 164 17.22 -7.17 -0.82
N LYS A 165 17.81 -8.28 -1.28
CA LYS A 165 17.09 -9.48 -1.70
C LYS A 165 17.27 -10.55 -0.64
N GLU A 166 16.20 -11.24 -0.30
CA GLU A 166 16.25 -12.35 0.64
C GLU A 166 15.17 -13.39 0.36
N GLN A 167 15.40 -14.62 0.79
CA GLN A 167 14.37 -15.66 0.74
C GLN A 167 13.56 -15.65 2.03
N ILE A 168 12.23 -15.72 1.88
CA ILE A 168 11.30 -15.82 3.00
C ILE A 168 10.46 -17.07 2.83
N THR A 169 10.41 -17.91 3.86
CA THR A 169 9.53 -19.07 3.92
C THR A 169 8.33 -18.75 4.80
N ILE A 170 7.12 -18.93 4.26
CA ILE A 170 5.83 -18.77 4.97
C ILE A 170 5.02 -20.05 4.73
N GLY A 171 4.79 -20.81 5.80
CA GLY A 171 4.21 -22.13 5.71
C GLY A 171 5.12 -23.07 4.89
N ASP A 172 4.61 -23.63 3.82
CA ASP A 172 5.29 -24.54 2.88
C ASP A 172 5.86 -23.83 1.63
N LYS A 173 5.70 -22.49 1.55
CA LYS A 173 6.11 -21.71 0.38
C LYS A 173 7.32 -20.86 0.67
N THR A 174 8.30 -20.90 -0.23
CA THR A 174 9.48 -20.03 -0.21
C THR A 174 9.40 -19.03 -1.35
N PHE A 175 9.64 -17.74 -1.04
CA PHE A 175 9.59 -16.62 -1.97
C PHE A 175 10.97 -15.97 -2.05
N ASP A 176 11.46 -15.72 -3.26
CA ASP A 176 12.58 -14.81 -3.50
C ASP A 176 12.03 -13.39 -3.44
N THR A 177 12.46 -12.59 -2.48
CA THR A 177 11.82 -11.30 -2.20
C THR A 177 12.76 -10.11 -2.34
N LEU A 178 12.14 -8.96 -2.64
CA LEU A 178 12.72 -7.62 -2.52
C LEU A 178 12.22 -7.03 -1.20
N HIS A 179 13.17 -6.71 -0.31
CA HIS A 179 12.90 -6.10 0.99
C HIS A 179 13.06 -4.58 0.92
N PHE A 180 12.04 -3.85 1.35
CA PHE A 180 12.03 -2.40 1.45
C PHE A 180 11.68 -1.97 2.87
N ASN A 181 12.29 -0.88 3.33
CA ASN A 181 11.89 -0.20 4.55
C ASN A 181 11.25 1.16 4.23
N PHE A 182 10.10 1.42 4.81
CA PHE A 182 9.31 2.65 4.66
C PHE A 182 9.37 3.44 5.96
N LYS A 183 9.91 4.66 5.92
CA LYS A 183 10.00 5.55 7.08
C LYS A 183 9.36 6.90 6.80
N SER A 184 8.71 7.49 7.82
CA SER A 184 8.30 8.90 7.76
C SER A 184 9.50 9.78 7.50
N SER A 185 9.41 10.69 6.51
CA SER A 185 10.45 11.68 6.24
C SER A 185 10.52 12.74 7.34
N ASP A 186 9.37 13.11 7.92
CA ASP A 186 9.29 14.03 9.04
C ASP A 186 9.72 13.35 10.35
N LYS A 187 10.90 13.75 10.84
CA LYS A 187 11.49 13.23 12.09
C LYS A 187 10.84 13.84 13.35
N THR A 188 10.10 14.92 13.22
CA THR A 188 9.47 15.62 14.36
C THR A 188 8.16 14.99 14.81
N LEU A 189 7.60 14.10 14.01
CA LEU A 189 6.39 13.37 14.38
C LEU A 189 6.58 12.60 15.69
N PRO A 190 5.56 12.53 16.55
CA PRO A 190 5.57 11.64 17.70
C PRO A 190 5.63 10.18 17.25
N ASP A 191 6.28 9.30 18.00
CA ASP A 191 6.57 7.92 17.60
C ASP A 191 5.30 7.11 17.24
N ASN A 192 4.20 7.36 17.92
CA ASN A 192 2.92 6.72 17.60
C ASN A 192 2.32 7.15 16.27
N LYS A 193 2.86 8.20 15.63
CA LYS A 193 2.47 8.69 14.30
C LYS A 193 3.51 8.43 13.22
N LYS A 194 4.73 8.02 13.59
CA LYS A 194 5.78 7.69 12.62
C LYS A 194 5.40 6.41 11.85
N LEU A 195 5.73 6.41 10.58
CA LEU A 195 5.83 5.22 9.76
C LEU A 195 7.23 4.63 9.97
N ASN A 196 7.34 3.36 10.23
CA ASN A 196 8.54 2.55 10.14
C ASN A 196 8.08 1.11 9.91
N THR A 197 8.11 0.68 8.65
CA THR A 197 7.51 -0.59 8.23
C THR A 197 8.41 -1.25 7.22
N ASP A 198 8.71 -2.50 7.42
CA ASP A 198 9.39 -3.36 6.47
C ASP A 198 8.37 -4.09 5.62
N ILE A 199 8.58 -4.13 4.29
CA ILE A 199 7.68 -4.76 3.35
C ILE A 199 8.48 -5.59 2.35
N TRP A 200 7.99 -6.79 2.07
CA TRP A 200 8.60 -7.74 1.15
C TRP A 200 7.67 -8.02 -0.02
N TYR A 201 8.19 -7.85 -1.22
CA TYR A 201 7.50 -8.20 -2.47
C TYR A 201 8.25 -9.35 -3.15
N ASP A 202 7.51 -10.32 -3.68
CA ASP A 202 8.11 -11.34 -4.55
C ASP A 202 8.84 -10.69 -5.72
N GLU A 203 10.07 -11.11 -5.98
CA GLU A 203 10.94 -10.47 -6.96
C GLU A 203 10.37 -10.49 -8.38
N LYS A 204 9.70 -11.58 -8.76
CA LYS A 204 9.20 -11.79 -10.13
C LYS A 204 7.83 -11.16 -10.34
N THR A 205 6.91 -11.44 -9.44
CA THR A 205 5.50 -11.09 -9.60
C THR A 205 5.11 -9.78 -8.95
N LYS A 206 5.99 -9.21 -8.08
CA LYS A 206 5.69 -8.05 -7.23
C LYS A 206 4.51 -8.30 -6.28
N LEU A 207 4.17 -9.56 -6.05
CA LEU A 207 3.19 -9.94 -5.04
C LEU A 207 3.67 -9.47 -3.66
N TRP A 208 2.82 -8.78 -2.92
CA TRP A 208 3.10 -8.48 -1.52
C TRP A 208 3.11 -9.76 -0.70
N VAL A 209 4.25 -10.12 -0.11
CA VAL A 209 4.47 -11.38 0.62
C VAL A 209 4.33 -11.19 2.12
N LYS A 210 4.97 -10.13 2.65
CA LYS A 210 5.06 -9.88 4.08
C LYS A 210 5.15 -8.38 4.36
N ALA A 211 4.63 -7.94 5.49
CA ALA A 211 4.99 -6.67 6.11
C ALA A 211 5.26 -6.87 7.60
N ALA A 212 6.16 -6.05 8.18
CA ALA A 212 6.47 -6.09 9.60
C ALA A 212 6.74 -4.68 10.15
N PHE A 213 6.31 -4.43 11.37
CA PHE A 213 6.57 -3.18 12.07
C PHE A 213 6.45 -3.36 13.58
N ASP A 214 7.17 -2.53 14.33
CA ASP A 214 7.05 -2.45 15.78
C ASP A 214 6.17 -1.26 16.17
N LYS A 215 5.07 -1.55 16.86
CA LYS A 215 4.16 -0.53 17.39
C LYS A 215 3.33 -1.11 18.53
N THR A 216 3.73 -0.85 19.76
CA THR A 216 3.11 -1.49 20.94
C THR A 216 3.12 -3.02 20.86
N GLY A 217 4.23 -3.58 20.38
CA GLY A 217 4.48 -4.98 20.05
C GLY A 217 4.82 -5.16 18.58
N TYR A 218 5.43 -6.29 18.26
CA TYR A 218 5.86 -6.64 16.92
C TYR A 218 4.70 -7.18 16.09
N TRP A 219 4.45 -6.58 14.95
CA TRP A 219 3.35 -6.91 14.04
C TRP A 219 3.87 -7.49 12.75
N GLU A 220 3.17 -8.50 12.24
CA GLU A 220 3.44 -9.07 10.92
C GLU A 220 2.15 -9.33 10.17
N TYR A 221 2.19 -9.06 8.87
CA TYR A 221 1.29 -9.57 7.86
C TYR A 221 2.04 -10.66 7.11
N ARG A 222 1.52 -11.87 7.07
CA ARG A 222 2.10 -13.02 6.34
C ARG A 222 1.09 -13.50 5.32
N ILE A 223 1.53 -13.63 4.05
CA ILE A 223 0.63 -14.13 3.01
C ILE A 223 0.21 -15.56 3.32
N LYS A 224 -1.11 -15.81 3.29
CA LYS A 224 -1.70 -17.13 3.52
C LYS A 224 -2.05 -17.78 2.20
N THR A 225 -2.76 -17.05 1.35
CA THR A 225 -3.27 -17.57 0.08
C THR A 225 -3.36 -16.48 -0.98
N TYR A 226 -3.19 -16.89 -2.24
CA TYR A 226 -3.44 -16.07 -3.42
C TYR A 226 -3.97 -16.95 -4.56
N LYS A 227 -4.89 -16.41 -5.35
CA LYS A 227 -5.58 -17.11 -6.46
C LYS A 227 -5.73 -16.17 -7.64
#